data_adc69830f78a00abdd91aa262ea4d030
#
_entry.id   adc69830f78a00abdd91aa262ea4d030
#
_cell.length_a   1.000
_cell.length_b   1.000
_cell.length_c   1.000
_cell.angle_alpha   90.00
_cell.angle_beta   90.00
_cell.angle_gamma   90.00
#
_symmetry.space_group_name_H-M   'P 1'
#
loop_
_entity.id
_entity.type
_entity.pdbx_description
1 polymer ?
#
loop_
_entity_poly.entity_id
_entity_poly.type
_entity_poly.pdbx_seq_one_letter_code
_entity_poly.pdbx_strand_id
1 'polypeptide(L)'
;MKNKSYANRGRPFEELMRFANERYAKRKIAVIEKLPTEFIPIRNTKGKICDVKVERKSKVDFIGRYKHIPIAIEAKHTNDDTIRFDAVAEHQADYMDSFTDAPGIIGLVVVSFGMKRFFVIPWAHWKAAYDARVRPTGDSKAPVSVSAFGVDWTIPKKKSVRIDEIPPEFEIPNHDFDFGLHYLQTADRYITPQYPTATEKNAERVYN
;
A
#
# COMPACT_ATOMS: atom_id res chain seq x y z
N MET A 1 34.02 2.45 -5.29
CA MET A 1 32.98 1.40 -5.15
C MET A 1 31.65 2.09 -4.93
N LYS A 2 30.76 2.17 -5.93
CA LYS A 2 29.46 2.85 -5.83
C LYS A 2 28.44 1.90 -5.23
N ASN A 3 27.74 2.38 -4.20
CA ASN A 3 26.73 1.69 -3.41
C ASN A 3 25.64 1.00 -4.26
N LYS A 4 25.75 -0.30 -4.46
CA LYS A 4 24.69 -1.19 -4.99
C LYS A 4 23.61 -1.53 -3.95
N SER A 5 23.65 -0.93 -2.76
CA SER A 5 22.93 -1.41 -1.58
C SER A 5 21.49 -0.87 -1.45
N TYR A 6 21.15 0.25 -2.09
CA TYR A 6 19.83 0.89 -1.86
C TYR A 6 18.70 0.34 -2.75
N ALA A 7 19.00 -0.10 -3.96
CA ALA A 7 17.99 -0.55 -4.93
C ALA A 7 17.33 -1.91 -4.59
N ASN A 8 17.89 -2.70 -3.68
CA ASN A 8 17.42 -4.06 -3.39
C ASN A 8 16.76 -4.25 -2.00
N ARG A 9 16.64 -3.20 -1.18
CA ARG A 9 16.14 -3.37 0.20
C ARG A 9 14.66 -3.73 0.29
N GLY A 10 13.85 -3.26 -0.63
CA GLY A 10 12.41 -3.57 -0.69
C GLY A 10 12.06 -4.90 -1.34
N ARG A 11 12.98 -5.50 -2.11
CA ARG A 11 12.72 -6.69 -2.91
C ARG A 11 12.21 -7.90 -2.11
N PRO A 12 12.79 -8.26 -0.94
CA PRO A 12 12.27 -9.38 -0.16
C PRO A 12 10.82 -9.17 0.29
N PHE A 13 10.44 -7.93 0.62
CA PHE A 13 9.07 -7.61 1.01
C PHE A 13 8.10 -7.67 -0.18
N GLU A 14 8.48 -7.14 -1.33
CA GLU A 14 7.68 -7.26 -2.55
C GLU A 14 7.49 -8.73 -2.97
N GLU A 15 8.51 -9.58 -2.81
CA GLU A 15 8.40 -11.02 -3.06
C GLU A 15 7.43 -11.70 -2.09
N LEU A 16 7.43 -11.31 -0.80
CA LEU A 16 6.47 -11.79 0.19
C LEU A 16 5.04 -11.38 -0.19
N MET A 17 4.84 -10.13 -0.61
CA MET A 17 3.56 -9.64 -1.11
C MET A 17 3.09 -10.41 -2.35
N ARG A 18 4.00 -10.66 -3.30
CA ARG A 18 3.71 -11.44 -4.50
C ARG A 18 3.26 -12.87 -4.15
N PHE A 19 3.97 -13.53 -3.24
CA PHE A 19 3.59 -14.85 -2.75
C PHE A 19 2.17 -14.84 -2.14
N ALA A 20 1.85 -13.87 -1.30
CA ALA A 20 0.50 -13.72 -0.74
C ALA A 20 -0.56 -13.54 -1.84
N ASN A 21 -0.28 -12.71 -2.86
CA ASN A 21 -1.19 -12.47 -3.98
C ASN A 21 -1.44 -13.74 -4.82
N GLU A 22 -0.41 -14.55 -5.06
CA GLU A 22 -0.56 -15.84 -5.72
C GLU A 22 -1.46 -16.80 -4.92
N ARG A 23 -1.35 -16.79 -3.59
CA ARG A 23 -2.23 -17.58 -2.71
C ARG A 23 -3.67 -17.09 -2.75
N TYR A 24 -3.89 -15.76 -2.74
CA TYR A 24 -5.22 -15.19 -2.90
C TYR A 24 -5.87 -15.61 -4.23
N ALA A 25 -5.12 -15.55 -5.33
CA ALA A 25 -5.60 -15.94 -6.64
C ALA A 25 -5.97 -17.44 -6.69
N LYS A 26 -5.09 -18.34 -6.19
CA LYS A 26 -5.35 -19.78 -6.12
C LYS A 26 -6.60 -20.12 -5.31
N ARG A 27 -6.87 -19.36 -4.25
CA ARG A 27 -8.05 -19.54 -3.39
C ARG A 27 -9.28 -18.75 -3.84
N LYS A 28 -9.19 -18.03 -4.96
CA LYS A 28 -10.27 -17.19 -5.52
C LYS A 28 -10.74 -16.08 -4.56
N ILE A 29 -9.86 -15.61 -3.69
CA ILE A 29 -10.14 -14.53 -2.72
C ILE A 29 -9.96 -13.17 -3.39
N ALA A 30 -8.84 -12.98 -4.10
CA ALA A 30 -8.49 -11.76 -4.80
C ALA A 30 -7.68 -12.06 -6.06
N VAL A 31 -7.66 -11.11 -6.99
CA VAL A 31 -6.74 -11.11 -8.13
C VAL A 31 -5.96 -9.80 -8.06
N ILE A 32 -4.68 -9.90 -7.72
CA ILE A 32 -3.79 -8.75 -7.51
C ILE A 32 -2.48 -9.03 -8.21
N GLU A 33 -2.10 -8.15 -9.12
CA GLU A 33 -0.93 -8.29 -9.96
C GLU A 33 0.08 -7.17 -9.70
N LYS A 34 1.35 -7.50 -9.82
CA LYS A 34 2.41 -6.51 -9.75
C LYS A 34 2.44 -5.69 -11.04
N LEU A 35 2.43 -4.36 -10.92
CA LEU A 35 2.66 -3.48 -12.06
C LEU A 35 4.15 -3.50 -12.44
N PRO A 36 4.49 -3.83 -13.68
CA PRO A 36 5.87 -3.85 -14.12
C PRO A 36 6.42 -2.42 -14.26
N THR A 37 7.69 -2.27 -13.95
CA THR A 37 8.45 -1.08 -14.36
C THR A 37 8.79 -1.20 -15.83
N GLU A 38 8.44 -0.21 -16.63
CA GLU A 38 8.74 -0.19 -18.06
C GLU A 38 10.21 0.20 -18.29
N PHE A 39 10.93 -0.61 -19.07
CA PHE A 39 12.31 -0.37 -19.43
C PHE A 39 12.48 -0.23 -20.93
N ILE A 40 13.25 0.77 -21.37
CA ILE A 40 13.70 0.90 -22.76
C ILE A 40 15.13 0.37 -22.87
N PRO A 41 15.40 -0.60 -23.76
CA PRO A 41 16.76 -1.04 -24.00
C PRO A 41 17.56 0.04 -24.77
N ILE A 42 18.71 0.43 -24.23
CA ILE A 42 19.66 1.27 -24.92
C ILE A 42 20.56 0.38 -25.79
N ARG A 43 20.61 0.68 -27.09
CA ARG A 43 21.42 -0.05 -28.04
C ARG A 43 22.65 0.76 -28.43
N ASN A 44 23.77 0.08 -28.61
CA ASN A 44 24.97 0.70 -29.15
C ASN A 44 24.85 0.85 -30.68
N THR A 45 25.85 1.46 -31.30
CA THR A 45 25.96 1.67 -32.77
C THR A 45 25.89 0.39 -33.60
N LYS A 46 26.15 -0.78 -33.00
CA LYS A 46 26.03 -2.11 -33.61
C LYS A 46 24.69 -2.78 -33.35
N GLY A 47 23.70 -2.07 -32.80
CA GLY A 47 22.36 -2.58 -32.49
C GLY A 47 22.28 -3.51 -31.27
N LYS A 48 23.41 -3.79 -30.59
CA LYS A 48 23.45 -4.63 -29.39
C LYS A 48 22.97 -3.84 -28.17
N ILE A 49 22.11 -4.45 -27.32
CA ILE A 49 21.69 -3.86 -26.05
C ILE A 49 22.91 -3.73 -25.15
N CYS A 50 23.23 -2.51 -24.72
CA CYS A 50 24.36 -2.19 -23.86
C CYS A 50 23.92 -1.69 -22.48
N ASP A 51 22.67 -1.23 -22.34
CA ASP A 51 22.10 -0.74 -21.09
C ASP A 51 20.57 -0.76 -21.16
N VAL A 52 19.89 -0.47 -20.03
CA VAL A 52 18.45 -0.30 -19.96
C VAL A 52 18.13 0.99 -19.20
N LYS A 53 17.23 1.79 -19.73
CA LYS A 53 16.70 2.99 -19.06
C LYS A 53 15.29 2.72 -18.59
N VAL A 54 14.97 3.16 -17.38
CA VAL A 54 13.57 3.17 -16.89
C VAL A 54 12.79 4.17 -17.74
N GLU A 55 11.79 3.70 -18.47
CA GLU A 55 10.92 4.56 -19.29
C GLU A 55 9.89 5.24 -18.41
N ARG A 56 9.20 4.42 -17.60
CA ARG A 56 8.25 4.92 -16.61
C ARG A 56 8.44 4.18 -15.29
N LYS A 57 8.49 4.93 -14.23
CA LYS A 57 8.38 4.35 -12.88
C LYS A 57 6.97 3.78 -12.72
N SER A 58 6.85 2.64 -12.08
CA SER A 58 5.56 2.09 -11.71
C SER A 58 4.77 3.14 -10.91
N LYS A 59 3.48 3.28 -11.22
CA LYS A 59 2.60 4.22 -10.53
C LYS A 59 2.31 3.77 -9.10
N VAL A 60 2.14 2.46 -8.90
CA VAL A 60 2.06 1.72 -7.63
C VAL A 60 2.66 0.34 -7.84
N ASP A 61 2.91 -0.41 -6.77
CA ASP A 61 3.52 -1.73 -6.88
C ASP A 61 2.54 -2.79 -7.37
N PHE A 62 1.29 -2.75 -6.89
CA PHE A 62 0.28 -3.76 -7.23
C PHE A 62 -1.08 -3.12 -7.50
N ILE A 63 -1.85 -3.75 -8.38
CA ILE A 63 -3.23 -3.37 -8.68
C ILE A 63 -4.06 -4.64 -8.86
N GLY A 64 -5.35 -4.56 -8.54
CA GLY A 64 -6.24 -5.69 -8.72
C GLY A 64 -7.61 -5.48 -8.13
N ARG A 65 -8.22 -6.59 -7.71
CA ARG A 65 -9.52 -6.58 -7.03
C ARG A 65 -9.54 -7.54 -5.85
N TYR A 66 -10.18 -7.13 -4.80
CA TYR A 66 -10.55 -7.95 -3.66
C TYR A 66 -12.07 -8.04 -3.60
N LYS A 67 -12.63 -9.26 -3.67
CA LYS A 67 -14.08 -9.45 -3.89
C LYS A 67 -14.50 -8.69 -5.15
N HIS A 68 -15.38 -7.70 -5.03
CA HIS A 68 -15.84 -6.81 -6.11
C HIS A 68 -15.18 -5.42 -6.08
N ILE A 69 -14.26 -5.16 -5.15
CA ILE A 69 -13.66 -3.85 -4.89
C ILE A 69 -12.32 -3.76 -5.63
N PRO A 70 -12.15 -2.80 -6.55
CA PRO A 70 -10.84 -2.49 -7.12
C PRO A 70 -9.90 -1.96 -6.04
N ILE A 71 -8.65 -2.43 -6.06
CA ILE A 71 -7.63 -2.01 -5.09
C ILE A 71 -6.33 -1.65 -5.78
N ALA A 72 -5.66 -0.61 -5.28
CA ALA A 72 -4.28 -0.27 -5.61
C ALA A 72 -3.43 -0.36 -4.34
N ILE A 73 -2.22 -0.91 -4.45
CA ILE A 73 -1.38 -1.18 -3.29
C ILE A 73 0.03 -0.67 -3.55
N GLU A 74 0.51 0.12 -2.61
CA GLU A 74 1.90 0.52 -2.53
C GLU A 74 2.59 -0.22 -1.37
N ALA A 75 3.73 -0.87 -1.64
CA ALA A 75 4.50 -1.63 -0.65
C ALA A 75 5.74 -0.84 -0.21
N LYS A 76 5.91 -0.66 1.08
CA LYS A 76 7.05 0.07 1.65
C LYS A 76 7.77 -0.76 2.71
N HIS A 77 9.07 -0.75 2.68
CA HIS A 77 9.91 -1.46 3.64
C HIS A 77 10.93 -0.53 4.28
N THR A 78 11.11 -0.66 5.59
CA THR A 78 12.18 -0.03 6.35
C THR A 78 12.79 -1.04 7.32
N ASN A 79 14.09 -0.91 7.60
CA ASN A 79 14.75 -1.66 8.67
C ASN A 79 14.73 -0.90 10.01
N ASP A 80 14.33 0.38 9.98
CA ASP A 80 14.24 1.24 11.15
C ASP A 80 12.85 1.12 11.82
N ASP A 81 12.71 1.59 13.05
CA ASP A 81 11.44 1.67 13.76
C ASP A 81 10.54 2.83 13.28
N THR A 82 10.99 3.54 12.24
CA THR A 82 10.28 4.68 11.68
C THR A 82 10.18 4.56 10.17
N ILE A 83 9.08 5.08 9.61
CA ILE A 83 8.94 5.27 8.18
C ILE A 83 8.51 6.71 7.88
N ARG A 84 9.08 7.30 6.83
CA ARG A 84 8.72 8.63 6.38
C ARG A 84 7.44 8.58 5.53
N PHE A 85 6.60 9.61 5.63
CA PHE A 85 5.40 9.69 4.80
C PHE A 85 5.74 9.88 3.31
N ASP A 86 6.85 10.56 3.00
CA ASP A 86 7.37 10.70 1.63
C ASP A 86 8.12 9.45 1.11
N ALA A 87 8.10 8.33 1.85
CA ALA A 87 8.44 7.02 1.31
C ALA A 87 7.51 6.63 0.15
N VAL A 88 6.24 7.05 0.21
CA VAL A 88 5.37 7.09 -0.97
C VAL A 88 5.76 8.31 -1.79
N ALA A 89 6.31 8.10 -2.98
CA ALA A 89 6.77 9.18 -3.84
C ALA A 89 5.57 9.98 -4.40
N GLU A 90 5.81 11.24 -4.78
CA GLU A 90 4.76 12.16 -5.25
C GLU A 90 3.92 11.57 -6.40
N HIS A 91 4.56 10.99 -7.41
CA HIS A 91 3.84 10.37 -8.54
C HIS A 91 3.00 9.14 -8.14
N GLN A 92 3.38 8.45 -7.06
CA GLN A 92 2.60 7.35 -6.47
C GLN A 92 1.40 7.91 -5.68
N ALA A 93 1.63 8.98 -4.92
CA ALA A 93 0.57 9.67 -4.18
C ALA A 93 -0.49 10.23 -5.15
N ASP A 94 -0.06 10.90 -6.23
CA ASP A 94 -0.96 11.45 -7.24
C ASP A 94 -1.77 10.36 -7.94
N TYR A 95 -1.15 9.21 -8.20
CA TYR A 95 -1.86 8.07 -8.76
C TYR A 95 -2.88 7.50 -7.77
N MET A 96 -2.50 7.33 -6.50
CA MET A 96 -3.41 6.84 -5.46
C MET A 96 -4.59 7.80 -5.27
N ASP A 97 -4.36 9.11 -5.27
CA ASP A 97 -5.41 10.12 -5.22
C ASP A 97 -6.40 9.95 -6.38
N SER A 98 -5.87 9.93 -7.62
CA SER A 98 -6.70 9.78 -8.83
C SER A 98 -7.43 8.42 -8.87
N PHE A 99 -6.77 7.34 -8.41
CA PHE A 99 -7.36 6.01 -8.42
C PHE A 99 -8.49 5.87 -7.42
N THR A 100 -8.37 6.50 -6.24
CA THR A 100 -9.35 6.40 -5.14
C THR A 100 -10.42 7.50 -5.17
N ASP A 101 -10.40 8.41 -6.16
CA ASP A 101 -11.39 9.47 -6.31
C ASP A 101 -12.80 8.93 -6.63
N ALA A 102 -12.87 7.78 -7.31
CA ALA A 102 -14.15 7.12 -7.58
C ALA A 102 -14.64 6.31 -6.37
N PRO A 103 -15.96 6.33 -6.07
CA PRO A 103 -16.50 5.55 -4.96
C PRO A 103 -16.35 4.03 -5.20
N GLY A 104 -16.12 3.29 -4.14
CA GLY A 104 -15.99 1.84 -4.20
C GLY A 104 -14.59 1.35 -4.61
N ILE A 105 -13.61 2.24 -4.63
CA ILE A 105 -12.21 1.91 -4.93
C ILE A 105 -11.36 2.15 -3.68
N ILE A 106 -10.40 1.27 -3.41
CA ILE A 106 -9.56 1.33 -2.21
C ILE A 106 -8.08 1.41 -2.59
N GLY A 107 -7.40 2.38 -1.98
CA GLY A 107 -5.95 2.46 -1.95
C GLY A 107 -5.40 1.92 -0.62
N LEU A 108 -4.33 1.16 -0.68
CA LEU A 108 -3.65 0.58 0.49
C LEU A 108 -2.15 0.89 0.45
N VAL A 109 -1.58 1.26 1.59
CA VAL A 109 -0.13 1.28 1.81
C VAL A 109 0.21 0.14 2.75
N VAL A 110 0.97 -0.84 2.26
CA VAL A 110 1.42 -1.96 3.08
C VAL A 110 2.86 -1.71 3.49
N VAL A 111 3.10 -1.68 4.80
CA VAL A 111 4.39 -1.30 5.37
C VAL A 111 5.00 -2.47 6.11
N SER A 112 6.29 -2.72 5.86
CA SER A 112 7.10 -3.69 6.59
C SER A 112 8.17 -2.98 7.41
N PHE A 113 8.23 -3.27 8.71
CA PHE A 113 9.30 -2.86 9.61
C PHE A 113 10.21 -4.04 9.93
N GLY A 114 11.42 -4.04 9.36
CA GLY A 114 12.44 -5.06 9.56
C GLY A 114 12.04 -6.49 9.17
N MET A 115 11.01 -6.67 8.31
CA MET A 115 10.41 -7.97 8.01
C MET A 115 9.86 -8.71 9.25
N LYS A 116 9.53 -7.98 10.31
CA LYS A 116 9.04 -8.53 11.60
C LYS A 116 7.62 -8.10 11.92
N ARG A 117 7.28 -6.84 11.66
CA ARG A 117 5.94 -6.29 11.85
C ARG A 117 5.46 -5.68 10.55
N PHE A 118 4.19 -5.87 10.27
CA PHE A 118 3.58 -5.46 9.02
C PHE A 118 2.27 -4.73 9.30
N PHE A 119 1.99 -3.71 8.50
CA PHE A 119 0.79 -2.89 8.63
C PHE A 119 0.15 -2.73 7.26
N VAL A 120 -1.18 -2.72 7.21
CA VAL A 120 -1.95 -2.33 6.04
C VAL A 120 -2.77 -1.09 6.37
N ILE A 121 -2.39 0.03 5.78
CA ILE A 121 -2.93 1.36 6.09
C ILE A 121 -3.75 1.83 4.89
N PRO A 122 -5.05 2.13 5.05
CA PRO A 122 -5.84 2.71 3.96
C PRO A 122 -5.23 4.02 3.46
N TRP A 123 -5.30 4.25 2.15
CA TRP A 123 -4.75 5.46 1.54
C TRP A 123 -5.31 6.74 2.18
N ALA A 124 -6.59 6.79 2.53
CA ALA A 124 -7.18 7.93 3.20
C ALA A 124 -6.42 8.36 4.47
N HIS A 125 -5.95 7.39 5.27
CA HIS A 125 -5.14 7.65 6.47
C HIS A 125 -3.72 8.11 6.11
N TRP A 126 -3.07 7.39 5.19
CA TRP A 126 -1.72 7.78 4.74
C TRP A 126 -1.74 9.13 4.04
N LYS A 127 -2.74 9.39 3.19
CA LYS A 127 -2.93 10.67 2.51
C LYS A 127 -3.06 11.83 3.50
N ALA A 128 -3.85 11.71 4.54
CA ALA A 128 -4.00 12.75 5.56
C ALA A 128 -2.65 13.12 6.18
N ALA A 129 -1.82 12.11 6.48
CA ALA A 129 -0.46 12.32 6.97
C ALA A 129 0.47 12.92 5.90
N TYR A 130 0.38 12.43 4.68
CA TYR A 130 1.16 12.89 3.54
C TYR A 130 0.87 14.37 3.25
N ASP A 131 -0.39 14.75 3.12
CA ASP A 131 -0.80 16.12 2.84
C ASP A 131 -0.41 17.07 3.99
N ALA A 132 -0.57 16.62 5.24
CA ALA A 132 -0.22 17.45 6.39
C ALA A 132 1.31 17.65 6.58
N ARG A 133 2.15 16.72 6.14
CA ARG A 133 3.59 16.70 6.48
C ARG A 133 4.52 16.77 5.29
N VAL A 134 4.07 16.34 4.12
CA VAL A 134 4.87 16.31 2.88
C VAL A 134 4.43 17.41 1.92
N ARG A 135 3.11 17.62 1.75
CA ARG A 135 2.52 18.65 0.87
C ARG A 135 1.63 19.66 1.65
N PRO A 136 2.09 20.25 2.76
CA PRO A 136 1.24 21.10 3.57
C PRO A 136 0.80 22.36 2.79
N THR A 137 -0.49 22.65 2.84
CA THR A 137 -1.07 23.91 2.34
C THR A 137 -1.12 25.01 3.40
N GLY A 138 -0.71 24.69 4.64
CA GLY A 138 -0.71 25.56 5.81
C GLY A 138 0.40 25.20 6.80
N ASP A 139 0.13 25.33 8.10
CA ASP A 139 1.10 24.96 9.15
C ASP A 139 1.32 23.45 9.17
N SER A 140 2.51 23.03 8.74
CA SER A 140 2.92 21.62 8.72
C SER A 140 3.03 20.97 10.11
N LYS A 141 2.95 21.75 11.19
CA LYS A 141 2.99 21.30 12.58
C LYS A 141 1.60 21.30 13.25
N ALA A 142 0.57 21.79 12.56
CA ALA A 142 -0.79 21.77 13.08
C ALA A 142 -1.20 20.33 13.50
N PRO A 143 -1.97 20.16 14.58
CA PRO A 143 -2.57 18.88 14.92
C PRO A 143 -3.47 18.39 13.78
N VAL A 144 -3.31 17.15 13.38
CA VAL A 144 -4.15 16.51 12.36
C VAL A 144 -4.58 15.16 12.86
N SER A 145 -5.86 14.89 12.78
CA SER A 145 -6.44 13.57 13.02
C SER A 145 -7.30 13.19 11.82
N VAL A 146 -7.31 11.92 11.50
CA VAL A 146 -8.16 11.34 10.47
C VAL A 146 -9.01 10.25 11.08
N SER A 147 -10.31 10.27 10.77
CA SER A 147 -11.25 9.23 11.13
C SER A 147 -11.83 8.68 9.82
N ALA A 148 -11.48 7.48 9.48
CA ALA A 148 -11.96 6.79 8.28
C ALA A 148 -11.96 5.29 8.51
N PHE A 149 -12.87 4.57 7.86
CA PHE A 149 -12.95 3.11 7.95
C PHE A 149 -13.10 2.58 9.39
N GLY A 150 -13.68 3.38 10.30
CA GLY A 150 -13.84 3.02 11.72
C GLY A 150 -12.53 3.04 12.53
N VAL A 151 -11.48 3.63 12.01
CA VAL A 151 -10.19 3.79 12.70
C VAL A 151 -9.84 5.26 12.80
N ASP A 152 -9.50 5.71 14.02
CA ASP A 152 -9.02 7.04 14.31
C ASP A 152 -7.50 7.06 14.39
N TRP A 153 -6.87 8.01 13.71
CA TRP A 153 -5.42 8.18 13.78
C TRP A 153 -5.04 9.63 13.98
N THR A 154 -4.35 9.92 15.08
CA THR A 154 -3.70 11.21 15.31
C THR A 154 -2.32 11.22 14.65
N ILE A 155 -2.19 12.05 13.62
CA ILE A 155 -0.98 12.11 12.80
C ILE A 155 0.17 12.79 13.58
N PRO A 156 1.34 12.15 13.69
CA PRO A 156 2.50 12.76 14.32
C PRO A 156 2.88 14.11 13.71
N LYS A 157 3.41 15.04 14.51
CA LYS A 157 3.87 16.34 14.03
C LYS A 157 5.17 16.28 13.20
N LYS A 158 5.74 15.09 13.03
CA LYS A 158 6.96 14.80 12.24
C LYS A 158 6.59 14.36 10.81
N LYS A 159 7.58 14.41 9.91
CA LYS A 159 7.47 13.85 8.54
C LYS A 159 7.59 12.32 8.49
N SER A 160 7.58 11.67 9.64
CA SER A 160 7.69 10.21 9.79
C SER A 160 6.81 9.74 10.93
N VAL A 161 6.43 8.48 10.89
CA VAL A 161 5.71 7.79 11.95
C VAL A 161 6.57 6.67 12.51
N ARG A 162 6.54 6.51 13.84
CA ARG A 162 7.12 5.34 14.50
C ARG A 162 6.14 4.18 14.45
N ILE A 163 6.67 2.98 14.52
CA ILE A 163 5.91 1.74 14.50
C ILE A 163 4.83 1.68 15.61
N ASP A 164 5.10 2.26 16.76
CA ASP A 164 4.19 2.33 17.92
C ASP A 164 3.18 3.51 17.87
N GLU A 165 3.35 4.43 16.90
CA GLU A 165 2.41 5.53 16.64
C GLU A 165 1.36 5.16 15.56
N ILE A 166 1.47 3.98 14.95
CA ILE A 166 0.50 3.47 13.98
C ILE A 166 -0.62 2.74 14.73
N PRO A 167 -1.89 3.02 14.43
CA PRO A 167 -3.02 2.30 15.04
C PRO A 167 -2.85 0.77 14.95
N PRO A 168 -3.04 0.05 16.06
CA PRO A 168 -2.87 -1.41 16.08
C PRO A 168 -3.88 -2.15 15.18
N GLU A 169 -5.00 -1.51 14.86
CA GLU A 169 -6.00 -2.02 13.93
C GLU A 169 -5.44 -2.27 12.53
N PHE A 170 -4.38 -1.55 12.15
CA PHE A 170 -3.70 -1.71 10.86
C PHE A 170 -2.63 -2.80 10.89
N GLU A 171 -2.26 -3.32 12.06
CA GLU A 171 -1.22 -4.35 12.15
C GLU A 171 -1.73 -5.68 11.60
N ILE A 172 -0.90 -6.29 10.75
CA ILE A 172 -1.17 -7.59 10.16
C ILE A 172 -0.62 -8.66 11.12
N PRO A 173 -1.44 -9.59 11.61
CA PRO A 173 -0.97 -10.69 12.43
C PRO A 173 0.13 -11.51 11.73
N ASN A 174 1.23 -11.77 12.46
CA ASN A 174 2.44 -12.38 11.89
C ASN A 174 2.34 -13.89 11.55
N HIS A 175 1.19 -14.53 11.70
CA HIS A 175 1.12 -16.00 11.69
C HIS A 175 0.01 -16.53 10.77
N ASP A 176 0.25 -16.40 9.45
CA ASP A 176 -0.51 -17.21 8.51
C ASP A 176 0.46 -17.98 7.63
N PHE A 177 0.74 -19.25 8.02
CA PHE A 177 1.61 -20.14 7.26
C PHE A 177 1.13 -20.39 5.83
N ASP A 178 -0.17 -20.21 5.59
CA ASP A 178 -0.79 -20.44 4.29
C ASP A 178 -0.56 -19.30 3.30
N PHE A 179 -0.54 -18.05 3.78
CA PHE A 179 -0.40 -16.85 2.94
C PHE A 179 0.97 -16.17 3.07
N GLY A 180 1.77 -16.54 4.08
CA GLY A 180 2.98 -15.83 4.45
C GLY A 180 2.65 -14.44 5.04
N LEU A 181 1.85 -13.62 4.35
CA LEU A 181 1.36 -12.32 4.81
C LEU A 181 -0.12 -12.14 4.42
N HIS A 182 -1.02 -12.34 5.37
CA HIS A 182 -2.47 -12.26 5.11
C HIS A 182 -3.01 -10.83 5.29
N TYR A 183 -2.49 -9.87 4.52
CA TYR A 183 -2.83 -8.45 4.67
C TYR A 183 -4.30 -8.13 4.32
N LEU A 184 -4.94 -8.87 3.41
CA LEU A 184 -6.35 -8.67 3.09
C LEU A 184 -7.29 -9.04 4.23
N GLN A 185 -6.92 -9.96 5.12
CA GLN A 185 -7.71 -10.27 6.31
C GLN A 185 -7.82 -9.06 7.25
N THR A 186 -6.72 -8.34 7.43
CA THR A 186 -6.72 -7.10 8.21
C THR A 186 -7.51 -6.01 7.48
N ALA A 187 -7.30 -5.85 6.17
CA ALA A 187 -8.00 -4.87 5.36
C ALA A 187 -9.53 -5.12 5.31
N ASP A 188 -9.98 -6.36 5.32
CA ASP A 188 -11.40 -6.74 5.27
C ASP A 188 -12.20 -6.14 6.42
N ARG A 189 -11.61 -6.01 7.59
CA ARG A 189 -12.26 -5.48 8.80
C ARG A 189 -12.78 -4.05 8.63
N TYR A 190 -12.16 -3.25 7.77
CA TYR A 190 -12.56 -1.87 7.53
C TYR A 190 -13.04 -1.60 6.10
N ILE A 191 -12.78 -2.51 5.13
CA ILE A 191 -13.24 -2.35 3.76
C ILE A 191 -14.68 -2.88 3.60
N THR A 192 -14.95 -4.12 4.00
CA THR A 192 -16.22 -4.79 3.78
C THR A 192 -17.42 -4.05 4.40
N PRO A 193 -17.36 -3.50 5.63
CA PRO A 193 -18.49 -2.75 6.20
C PRO A 193 -18.91 -1.53 5.37
N GLN A 194 -18.01 -0.94 4.62
CA GLN A 194 -18.31 0.24 3.78
C GLN A 194 -18.77 -0.12 2.37
N TYR A 195 -18.40 -1.31 1.91
CA TYR A 195 -18.72 -1.80 0.57
C TYR A 195 -19.34 -3.22 0.63
N PRO A 196 -20.48 -3.40 1.30
CA PRO A 196 -21.13 -4.70 1.44
C PRO A 196 -21.52 -5.26 0.07
N THR A 197 -21.40 -6.57 -0.09
CA THR A 197 -21.85 -7.27 -1.30
C THR A 197 -23.40 -7.21 -1.41
N ALA A 198 -23.93 -7.48 -2.61
CA ALA A 198 -25.39 -7.55 -2.79
C ALA A 198 -26.05 -8.58 -1.86
N THR A 199 -25.34 -9.67 -1.54
CA THR A 199 -25.81 -10.73 -0.63
C THR A 199 -25.86 -10.22 0.82
N GLU A 200 -24.85 -9.47 1.26
CA GLU A 200 -24.79 -8.87 2.59
C GLU A 200 -25.87 -7.78 2.76
N LYS A 201 -26.11 -6.95 1.72
CA LYS A 201 -27.21 -5.96 1.71
C LYS A 201 -28.59 -6.59 1.82
N ASN A 202 -28.78 -7.77 1.25
CA ASN A 202 -30.05 -8.48 1.34
C ASN A 202 -30.24 -9.14 2.72
N ALA A 203 -29.19 -9.60 3.38
CA ALA A 203 -29.26 -10.14 4.73
C ALA A 203 -29.71 -9.09 5.74
N GLU A 204 -29.20 -7.85 5.66
CA GLU A 204 -29.64 -6.76 6.54
C GLU A 204 -31.10 -6.35 6.34
N ARG A 205 -31.68 -6.56 5.15
CA ARG A 205 -33.11 -6.28 4.87
C ARG A 205 -34.08 -7.33 5.39
N VAL A 206 -33.60 -8.52 5.69
CA VAL A 206 -34.46 -9.63 6.20
C VAL A 206 -34.62 -9.58 7.71
N TYR A 207 -33.76 -8.85 8.43
CA TYR A 207 -33.77 -8.73 9.90
C TYR A 207 -34.27 -7.36 10.41
N ASN A 208 -34.72 -6.46 9.55
CA ASN A 208 -35.42 -5.21 9.83
C ASN A 208 -36.83 -5.24 9.24
#